data_5f5c706d81658359362eaeba07a343e8
#
_entry.id   5f5c706d81658359362eaeba07a343e8
#
_cell.length_a   1.000
_cell.length_b   1.000
_cell.length_c   1.000
_cell.angle_alpha   90.00
_cell.angle_beta   90.00
_cell.angle_gamma   90.00
#
_symmetry.space_group_name_H-M   'P 1'
#
loop_
_entity.id
_entity.type
_entity.pdbx_description
1 polymer ?
#
loop_
_entity_poly.entity_id
_entity_poly.type
_entity_poly.pdbx_seq_one_letter_code
_entity_poly.pdbx_strand_id
1 'polypeptide(L)'
;MPNEEYVNNPESFNIACEVKLKESVKGIKDVLARNLKINRMKLGLTQDKLAEKAGISTHYFAMVELAKKFPSADMLERLAEALEVEPHELFYMPSAAENALEQLQATVAANIEQVVADAVEKTLSKKYP
;
A
#
# COMPACT_ATOMS: atom_id res chain seq x y z
N MET A 1 -16.44 3.09 -14.15
CA MET A 1 -17.03 3.05 -12.81
C MET A 1 -16.60 1.79 -12.09
N PRO A 2 -16.13 1.89 -10.85
CA PRO A 2 -15.85 0.67 -10.10
C PRO A 2 -17.14 -0.11 -9.88
N ASN A 3 -17.10 -1.38 -10.15
CA ASN A 3 -18.20 -2.30 -9.97
C ASN A 3 -18.52 -2.42 -8.46
N GLU A 4 -19.76 -2.49 -8.08
CA GLU A 4 -20.19 -2.60 -6.68
C GLU A 4 -19.59 -3.81 -5.97
N GLU A 5 -19.20 -4.85 -6.70
CA GLU A 5 -18.52 -6.03 -6.17
C GLU A 5 -17.17 -5.70 -5.52
N TYR A 6 -16.48 -4.65 -5.98
CA TYR A 6 -15.19 -4.24 -5.42
C TYR A 6 -15.32 -3.48 -4.10
N VAL A 7 -16.48 -2.89 -3.81
CA VAL A 7 -16.72 -2.11 -2.61
C VAL A 7 -16.89 -3.02 -1.37
N ASN A 8 -17.35 -4.24 -1.56
CA ASN A 8 -17.68 -5.16 -0.49
C ASN A 8 -16.58 -6.18 -0.15
N ASN A 9 -15.48 -6.18 -0.91
CA ASN A 9 -14.36 -7.08 -0.66
C ASN A 9 -13.07 -6.26 -0.46
N PRO A 10 -12.53 -6.20 0.78
CA PRO A 10 -11.32 -5.42 1.07
C PRO A 10 -10.10 -5.83 0.24
N GLU A 11 -9.95 -7.12 -0.07
CA GLU A 11 -8.83 -7.62 -0.87
C GLU A 11 -8.93 -7.18 -2.33
N SER A 12 -10.13 -7.26 -2.91
CA SER A 12 -10.38 -6.79 -4.27
C SER A 12 -10.23 -5.28 -4.38
N PHE A 13 -10.63 -4.54 -3.35
CA PHE A 13 -10.44 -3.09 -3.28
C PHE A 13 -8.96 -2.71 -3.30
N ASN A 14 -8.13 -3.39 -2.54
CA ASN A 14 -6.68 -3.13 -2.49
C ASN A 14 -6.02 -3.39 -3.86
N ILE A 15 -6.37 -4.51 -4.50
CA ILE A 15 -5.84 -4.85 -5.83
C ILE A 15 -6.31 -3.83 -6.88
N ALA A 16 -7.57 -3.45 -6.86
CA ALA A 16 -8.13 -2.46 -7.78
C ALA A 16 -7.49 -1.08 -7.59
N CYS A 17 -7.25 -0.66 -6.33
CA CYS A 17 -6.56 0.57 -6.01
C CYS A 17 -5.10 0.55 -6.49
N GLU A 18 -4.38 -0.55 -6.31
CA GLU A 18 -3.00 -0.68 -6.78
C GLU A 18 -2.90 -0.62 -8.30
N VAL A 19 -3.78 -1.32 -9.01
CA VAL A 19 -3.82 -1.31 -10.48
C VAL A 19 -4.16 0.09 -10.98
N LYS A 20 -5.15 0.74 -10.40
CA LYS A 20 -5.55 2.10 -10.77
C LYS A 20 -4.46 3.13 -10.50
N LEU A 21 -3.73 2.99 -9.38
CA LEU A 21 -2.59 3.85 -9.04
C LEU A 21 -1.44 3.68 -10.03
N LYS A 22 -1.16 2.45 -10.48
CA LYS A 22 -0.12 2.17 -11.48
C LYS A 22 -0.43 2.78 -12.84
N GLU A 23 -1.67 2.72 -13.28
CA GLU A 23 -2.10 3.28 -14.57
C GLU A 23 -2.05 4.81 -14.60
N SER A 24 -2.20 5.47 -13.44
CA SER A 24 -2.23 6.92 -13.33
C SER A 24 -0.88 7.58 -13.07
N VAL A 25 0.18 6.80 -12.82
CA VAL A 25 1.51 7.34 -12.51
C VAL A 25 2.22 7.80 -13.78
N LYS A 26 2.26 9.10 -14.01
CA LYS A 26 2.86 9.72 -15.21
C LYS A 26 4.09 10.57 -14.92
N GLY A 27 4.36 10.93 -13.68
CA GLY A 27 5.47 11.80 -13.34
C GLY A 27 5.86 11.73 -11.87
N ILE A 28 6.87 12.52 -11.51
CA ILE A 28 7.44 12.51 -10.15
C ILE A 28 6.42 12.90 -9.06
N LYS A 29 5.51 13.81 -9.38
CA LYS A 29 4.44 14.20 -8.45
C LYS A 29 3.50 13.04 -8.13
N ASP A 30 3.17 12.26 -9.16
CA ASP A 30 2.30 11.09 -9.01
C ASP A 30 2.98 9.98 -8.23
N VAL A 31 4.27 9.76 -8.47
CA VAL A 31 5.08 8.79 -7.72
C VAL A 31 5.08 9.13 -6.23
N LEU A 32 5.38 10.37 -5.91
CA LEU A 32 5.39 10.86 -4.53
C LEU A 32 4.01 10.71 -3.87
N ALA A 33 2.98 11.19 -4.55
CA ALA A 33 1.61 11.14 -4.04
C ALA A 33 1.17 9.70 -3.73
N ARG A 34 1.45 8.79 -4.64
CA ARG A 34 1.18 7.36 -4.47
C ARG A 34 1.89 6.79 -3.24
N ASN A 35 3.19 7.03 -3.14
CA ASN A 35 3.99 6.48 -2.05
C ASN A 35 3.63 7.08 -0.69
N LEU A 36 3.32 8.37 -0.63
CA LEU A 36 2.82 9.00 0.59
C LEU A 36 1.54 8.35 1.07
N LYS A 37 0.60 8.14 0.17
CA LYS A 37 -0.69 7.51 0.49
C LYS A 37 -0.52 6.08 0.96
N ILE A 38 0.28 5.27 0.25
CA ILE A 38 0.53 3.88 0.60
C ILE A 38 1.18 3.76 1.97
N ASN A 39 2.24 4.54 2.23
CA ASN A 39 2.94 4.49 3.51
C ASN A 39 2.07 5.00 4.66
N ARG A 40 1.26 6.04 4.41
CA ARG A 40 0.29 6.54 5.38
C ARG A 40 -0.72 5.47 5.76
N MET A 41 -1.27 4.78 4.77
CA MET A 41 -2.25 3.70 4.98
C MET A 41 -1.65 2.50 5.71
N LYS A 42 -0.39 2.16 5.43
CA LYS A 42 0.31 1.08 6.15
C LYS A 42 0.44 1.36 7.64
N LEU A 43 0.63 2.64 8.02
CA LEU A 43 0.67 3.05 9.42
C LEU A 43 -0.71 3.27 10.03
N GLY A 44 -1.78 3.16 9.26
CA GLY A 44 -3.13 3.41 9.73
C GLY A 44 -3.42 4.86 10.07
N LEU A 45 -2.66 5.81 9.48
CA LEU A 45 -2.80 7.23 9.75
C LEU A 45 -3.80 7.90 8.81
N THR A 46 -4.58 8.85 9.36
CA THR A 46 -5.38 9.76 8.55
C THR A 46 -4.51 10.88 7.99
N GLN A 47 -5.02 11.63 7.01
CA GLN A 47 -4.32 12.80 6.48
C GLN A 47 -4.04 13.84 7.58
N ASP A 48 -5.01 14.06 8.48
CA ASP A 48 -4.86 14.97 9.62
C ASP A 48 -3.72 14.54 10.55
N LYS A 49 -3.69 13.28 10.89
CA LYS A 49 -2.67 12.71 11.80
C LYS A 49 -1.27 12.82 11.21
N LEU A 50 -1.12 12.50 9.93
CA LEU A 50 0.19 12.60 9.28
C LEU A 50 0.62 14.04 9.13
N ALA A 51 -0.29 14.95 8.76
CA ALA A 51 0.00 16.38 8.65
C ALA A 51 0.46 16.96 9.99
N GLU A 52 -0.23 16.61 11.08
CA GLU A 52 0.15 16.99 12.43
C GLU A 52 1.55 16.50 12.78
N LYS A 53 1.82 15.22 12.49
CA LYS A 53 3.12 14.58 12.78
C LYS A 53 4.26 15.21 11.98
N ALA A 54 4.01 15.63 10.76
CA ALA A 54 4.99 16.29 9.89
C ALA A 54 5.09 17.81 10.12
N GLY A 55 4.19 18.39 10.93
CA GLY A 55 4.17 19.83 11.20
C GLY A 55 3.72 20.67 10.02
N ILE A 56 2.78 20.18 9.23
CA ILE A 56 2.20 20.85 8.06
C ILE A 56 0.69 20.92 8.16
N SER A 57 0.06 21.78 7.37
CA SER A 57 -1.42 21.83 7.33
C SER A 57 -1.98 20.60 6.62
N THR A 58 -3.15 20.15 7.06
CA THR A 58 -3.87 19.05 6.41
C THR A 58 -4.21 19.38 4.97
N HIS A 59 -4.61 20.62 4.71
CA HIS A 59 -4.92 21.08 3.35
C HIS A 59 -3.70 20.97 2.42
N TYR A 60 -2.53 21.41 2.89
CA TYR A 60 -1.29 21.31 2.10
C TYR A 60 -0.94 19.84 1.82
N PHE A 61 -1.00 19.00 2.85
CA PHE A 61 -0.74 17.57 2.69
C PHE A 61 -1.71 16.93 1.69
N ALA A 62 -3.00 17.26 1.77
CA ALA A 62 -4.00 16.76 0.83
C ALA A 62 -3.68 17.16 -0.62
N MET A 63 -3.18 18.37 -0.83
CA MET A 63 -2.78 18.83 -2.17
C MET A 63 -1.56 18.07 -2.69
N VAL A 64 -0.62 17.74 -1.82
CA VAL A 64 0.55 16.92 -2.17
C VAL A 64 0.11 15.49 -2.52
N GLU A 65 -0.79 14.91 -1.74
CA GLU A 65 -1.31 13.56 -1.97
C GLU A 65 -2.17 13.46 -3.24
N LEU A 66 -2.75 14.59 -3.68
CA LEU A 66 -3.47 14.69 -4.96
C LEU A 66 -2.55 14.99 -6.15
N ALA A 67 -1.24 15.05 -5.94
CA ALA A 67 -0.24 15.40 -6.95
C ALA A 67 -0.40 16.81 -7.53
N LYS A 68 -1.07 17.71 -6.81
CA LYS A 68 -1.27 19.10 -7.23
C LYS A 68 -0.14 20.01 -6.79
N LYS A 69 0.57 19.67 -5.71
CA LYS A 69 1.73 20.40 -5.19
C LYS A 69 2.89 19.46 -4.95
N PHE A 70 4.10 19.99 -5.10
CA PHE A 70 5.33 19.25 -4.80
C PHE A 70 6.01 19.92 -3.61
N PRO A 71 6.34 19.17 -2.55
CA PRO A 71 6.94 19.74 -1.35
C PRO A 71 8.41 20.08 -1.56
N SER A 72 8.93 21.00 -0.72
CA SER A 72 10.36 21.31 -0.66
C SER A 72 11.16 20.12 -0.12
N ALA A 73 12.48 20.15 -0.26
CA ALA A 73 13.37 19.14 0.28
C ALA A 73 13.18 18.95 1.80
N ASP A 74 13.12 20.05 2.55
CA ASP A 74 12.90 20.02 4.00
C ASP A 74 11.57 19.36 4.36
N MET A 75 10.54 19.65 3.57
CA MET A 75 9.20 19.06 3.77
C MET A 75 9.20 17.58 3.46
N LEU A 76 9.95 17.16 2.43
CA LEU A 76 10.09 15.72 2.10
C LEU A 76 10.77 14.97 3.24
N GLU A 77 11.79 15.54 3.86
CA GLU A 77 12.46 14.92 5.02
C GLU A 77 11.49 14.76 6.19
N ARG A 78 10.70 15.80 6.48
CA ARG A 78 9.69 15.74 7.55
C ARG A 78 8.61 14.70 7.29
N LEU A 79 8.17 14.60 6.04
CA LEU A 79 7.18 13.59 5.64
C LEU A 79 7.75 12.18 5.76
N ALA A 80 9.00 11.97 5.34
CA ALA A 80 9.67 10.68 5.47
C ALA A 80 9.83 10.28 6.93
N GLU A 81 10.25 11.21 7.78
CA GLU A 81 10.37 10.98 9.22
C GLU A 81 9.03 10.65 9.85
N ALA A 82 7.98 11.39 9.51
CA ALA A 82 6.63 11.13 10.01
C ALA A 82 6.09 9.77 9.57
N LEU A 83 6.48 9.30 8.40
CA LEU A 83 6.10 7.99 7.86
C LEU A 83 7.04 6.86 8.29
N GLU A 84 8.12 7.18 8.99
CA GLU A 84 9.12 6.20 9.45
C GLU A 84 9.80 5.47 8.28
N VAL A 85 10.05 6.19 7.20
CA VAL A 85 10.74 5.67 6.01
C VAL A 85 11.92 6.57 5.64
N GLU A 86 12.85 6.04 4.85
CA GLU A 86 13.93 6.84 4.30
C GLU A 86 13.41 7.74 3.17
N PRO A 87 13.97 8.96 2.99
CA PRO A 87 13.49 9.89 1.96
C PRO A 87 13.44 9.31 0.56
N HIS A 88 14.39 8.45 0.17
CA HIS A 88 14.40 7.85 -1.17
C HIS A 88 13.23 6.87 -1.38
N GLU A 89 12.69 6.29 -0.31
CA GLU A 89 11.55 5.37 -0.39
C GLU A 89 10.27 6.07 -0.84
N LEU A 90 10.21 7.40 -0.69
CA LEU A 90 9.08 8.19 -1.17
C LEU A 90 8.98 8.22 -2.70
N PHE A 91 10.08 7.90 -3.38
CA PHE A 91 10.15 7.88 -4.84
C PHE A 91 10.33 6.46 -5.41
N TYR A 92 10.15 5.47 -4.58
CA TYR A 92 10.31 4.08 -4.98
C TYR A 92 9.18 3.66 -5.93
N MET A 93 9.58 3.05 -7.02
CA MET A 93 8.66 2.44 -7.99
C MET A 93 9.05 0.97 -8.16
N PRO A 94 8.22 0.05 -7.69
CA PRO A 94 8.53 -1.37 -7.87
C PRO A 94 8.56 -1.73 -9.35
N SER A 95 9.54 -2.54 -9.74
CA SER A 95 9.63 -3.06 -11.10
C SER A 95 8.52 -4.09 -11.34
N ALA A 96 8.23 -4.39 -12.61
CA ALA A 96 7.28 -5.43 -12.95
C ALA A 96 7.68 -6.79 -12.37
N ALA A 97 8.99 -7.07 -12.30
CA ALA A 97 9.52 -8.30 -11.72
C ALA A 97 9.28 -8.37 -10.20
N GLU A 98 9.52 -7.27 -9.48
CA GLU A 98 9.27 -7.21 -8.04
C GLU A 98 7.79 -7.37 -7.72
N ASN A 99 6.91 -6.74 -8.49
CA ASN A 99 5.47 -6.89 -8.34
C ASN A 99 5.02 -8.33 -8.58
N ALA A 100 5.54 -8.98 -9.61
CA ALA A 100 5.25 -10.36 -9.93
C ALA A 100 5.72 -11.29 -8.80
N LEU A 101 6.90 -11.02 -8.22
CA LEU A 101 7.45 -11.79 -7.13
C LEU A 101 6.61 -11.66 -5.86
N GLU A 102 6.20 -10.45 -5.50
CA GLU A 102 5.32 -10.21 -4.35
C GLU A 102 3.98 -10.94 -4.50
N GLN A 103 3.37 -10.87 -5.67
CA GLN A 103 2.12 -11.57 -5.96
C GLN A 103 2.30 -13.07 -5.86
N LEU A 104 3.40 -13.60 -6.39
CA LEU A 104 3.71 -15.02 -6.31
C LEU A 104 3.92 -15.47 -4.86
N GLN A 105 4.67 -14.73 -4.08
CA GLN A 105 4.90 -15.01 -2.65
C GLN A 105 3.58 -15.03 -1.86
N ALA A 106 2.71 -14.06 -2.09
CA ALA A 106 1.40 -13.99 -1.44
C ALA A 106 0.53 -15.20 -1.81
N THR A 107 0.52 -15.60 -3.09
CA THR A 107 -0.21 -16.77 -3.57
C THR A 107 0.33 -18.06 -2.97
N VAL A 108 1.65 -18.22 -2.94
CA VAL A 108 2.32 -19.40 -2.36
C VAL A 108 2.03 -19.49 -0.85
N ALA A 109 2.11 -18.39 -0.12
CA ALA A 109 1.82 -18.35 1.32
C ALA A 109 0.37 -18.79 1.60
N ALA A 110 -0.59 -18.27 0.84
CA ALA A 110 -2.00 -18.68 0.96
C ALA A 110 -2.20 -20.17 0.67
N ASN A 111 -1.55 -20.69 -0.37
CA ASN A 111 -1.62 -22.10 -0.74
C ASN A 111 -0.96 -23.01 0.31
N ILE A 112 0.15 -22.58 0.91
CA ILE A 112 0.82 -23.33 1.98
C ILE A 112 -0.08 -23.47 3.20
N GLU A 113 -0.77 -22.43 3.61
CA GLU A 113 -1.72 -22.49 4.72
C GLU A 113 -2.85 -23.48 4.45
N GLN A 114 -3.38 -23.48 3.24
CA GLN A 114 -4.44 -24.43 2.84
C GLN A 114 -3.92 -25.86 2.84
N VAL A 115 -2.74 -26.12 2.29
CA VAL A 115 -2.12 -27.45 2.26
C VAL A 115 -1.86 -27.98 3.67
N VAL A 116 -1.36 -27.13 4.55
CA VAL A 116 -1.11 -27.50 5.97
C VAL A 116 -2.43 -27.82 6.68
N ALA A 117 -3.47 -27.01 6.50
CA ALA A 117 -4.78 -27.23 7.08
C ALA A 117 -5.37 -28.56 6.62
N ASP A 118 -5.31 -28.87 5.32
CA ASP A 118 -5.79 -30.13 4.74
C ASP A 118 -5.01 -31.33 5.27
N ALA A 119 -3.69 -31.21 5.40
CA ALA A 119 -2.85 -32.28 5.92
C ALA A 119 -3.16 -32.58 7.40
N VAL A 120 -3.35 -31.55 8.22
CA VAL A 120 -3.73 -31.69 9.63
C VAL A 120 -5.09 -32.35 9.77
N GLU A 121 -6.07 -31.94 8.99
CA GLU A 121 -7.43 -32.53 8.99
C GLU A 121 -7.39 -33.99 8.61
N LYS A 122 -6.68 -34.37 7.56
CA LYS A 122 -6.52 -35.75 7.12
C LYS A 122 -5.84 -36.64 8.18
N THR A 123 -4.83 -36.10 8.84
CA THR A 123 -4.09 -36.80 9.90
C THR A 123 -4.98 -37.05 11.12
N LEU A 124 -5.77 -36.04 11.52
CA LEU A 124 -6.72 -36.17 12.63
C LEU A 124 -7.84 -37.13 12.30
N SER A 125 -8.36 -37.13 11.08
CA SER A 125 -9.39 -38.07 10.62
C SER A 125 -8.94 -39.55 10.68
N LYS A 126 -7.66 -39.80 10.38
CA LYS A 126 -7.07 -41.13 10.42
C LYS A 126 -6.82 -41.63 11.84
N LYS A 127 -6.51 -40.73 12.76
CA LYS A 127 -6.13 -41.06 14.13
C LYS A 127 -7.34 -41.29 15.04
N TYR A 128 -8.47 -40.66 14.72
CA TYR A 128 -9.71 -40.71 15.50
C TYR A 128 -10.90 -40.98 14.55
N PRO A 129 -11.13 -42.25 14.18
CA PRO A 129 -12.26 -42.60 13.32
C PRO A 129 -13.62 -42.41 14.01
#